data_34134c2c076fcc7dd5e81048e18d42dd
#
_entry.id   34134c2c076fcc7dd5e81048e18d42dd
#
_cell.length_a   1.000
_cell.length_b   1.000
_cell.length_c   1.000
_cell.angle_alpha   90.00
_cell.angle_beta   90.00
_cell.angle_gamma   90.00
#
_symmetry.space_group_name_H-M   'P 1'
#
loop_
_entity.id
_entity.type
_entity.pdbx_description
1 polymer ?
#
loop_
_entity_poly.entity_id
_entity_poly.type
_entity_poly.pdbx_seq_one_letter_code
_entity_poly.pdbx_strand_id
1 'polypeptide(L)'
;NKPDDYTADIFDSYDMINDDEDTVHLINEYTSIVRNLDPHIVVRQFTSESSDRDAMLKDFANGSIDVLTSMKCLDEGVDVPRSELAIFCASTGNPRQFIQRRGRVLRTHAEKKYAIIHDLVVIPDNNFDPSCQDIEKNLVANEIRRVRDFAVLSENCNDTLNVLDDILEQYQISLYN
;
A
#
# COMPACT_ATOMS: atom_id res chain seq x y z
N ASN A 1 -20.97 -27.26 -1.34
CA ASN A 1 -21.18 -25.88 -1.76
C ASN A 1 -19.88 -25.12 -1.50
N LYS A 2 -19.12 -24.85 -2.53
CA LYS A 2 -18.00 -23.89 -2.51
C LYS A 2 -18.62 -22.49 -2.54
N PRO A 3 -18.10 -21.51 -1.77
CA PRO A 3 -18.48 -20.12 -1.97
C PRO A 3 -17.94 -19.65 -3.33
N ASP A 4 -18.75 -18.90 -4.05
CA ASP A 4 -18.48 -18.43 -5.40
C ASP A 4 -17.25 -17.53 -5.45
N ASP A 5 -16.30 -17.93 -6.30
CA ASP A 5 -15.00 -17.29 -6.60
C ASP A 5 -15.17 -16.10 -7.59
N TYR A 6 -16.35 -15.47 -7.60
CA TYR A 6 -16.67 -14.41 -8.57
C TYR A 6 -16.08 -13.03 -8.23
N THR A 7 -15.60 -12.83 -7.01
CA THR A 7 -15.06 -11.52 -6.61
C THR A 7 -13.59 -11.34 -6.98
N ALA A 8 -12.83 -12.43 -7.12
CA ALA A 8 -11.43 -12.38 -7.49
C ALA A 8 -11.24 -11.95 -8.97
N ASP A 9 -12.12 -12.44 -9.87
CA ASP A 9 -12.02 -12.15 -11.30
C ASP A 9 -12.38 -10.70 -11.68
N ILE A 10 -13.21 -10.05 -10.89
CA ILE A 10 -13.58 -8.64 -11.12
C ILE A 10 -12.42 -7.71 -10.77
N PHE A 11 -11.67 -7.98 -9.71
CA PHE A 11 -10.53 -7.18 -9.29
C PHE A 11 -9.31 -7.36 -10.21
N ASP A 12 -9.07 -8.57 -10.72
CA ASP A 12 -8.01 -8.81 -11.72
C ASP A 12 -8.32 -8.12 -13.06
N SER A 13 -9.60 -7.92 -13.40
CA SER A 13 -9.98 -7.22 -14.64
C SER A 13 -9.86 -5.69 -14.56
N TYR A 14 -9.96 -5.09 -13.37
CA TYR A 14 -9.71 -3.65 -13.18
C TYR A 14 -8.22 -3.30 -13.24
N ASP A 15 -7.32 -4.23 -12.91
CA ASP A 15 -5.87 -4.05 -13.05
C ASP A 15 -5.41 -4.04 -14.53
N MET A 16 -6.27 -4.34 -15.50
CA MET A 16 -5.94 -4.45 -16.93
C MET A 16 -6.37 -3.24 -17.78
N ILE A 17 -7.04 -2.23 -17.20
CA ILE A 17 -7.55 -1.10 -17.96
C ILE A 17 -6.66 0.15 -17.78
N ASN A 18 -5.87 0.46 -18.80
CA ASN A 18 -5.09 1.71 -19.01
C ASN A 18 -3.96 2.01 -18.02
N ASP A 19 -3.08 1.06 -17.79
CA ASP A 19 -2.18 1.04 -16.64
C ASP A 19 -0.88 1.86 -16.79
N ASP A 20 -0.40 2.12 -18.00
CA ASP A 20 0.96 2.65 -18.17
C ASP A 20 1.04 4.18 -18.02
N GLU A 21 0.13 4.94 -18.62
CA GLU A 21 0.20 6.41 -18.56
C GLU A 21 -0.18 6.96 -17.18
N ASP A 22 -1.26 6.45 -16.58
CA ASP A 22 -1.71 6.87 -15.26
C ASP A 22 -0.71 6.45 -14.17
N THR A 23 -0.11 5.28 -14.31
CA THR A 23 0.93 4.78 -13.40
C THR A 23 2.18 5.65 -13.45
N VAL A 24 2.65 6.02 -14.65
CA VAL A 24 3.79 6.93 -14.83
C VAL A 24 3.50 8.32 -14.28
N HIS A 25 2.28 8.81 -14.46
CA HIS A 25 1.87 10.10 -13.91
C HIS A 25 1.93 10.10 -12.38
N LEU A 26 1.34 9.11 -11.74
CA LEU A 26 1.28 9.00 -10.28
C LEU A 26 2.68 8.88 -9.65
N ILE A 27 3.58 8.05 -10.18
CA ILE A 27 4.92 7.92 -9.62
C ILE A 27 5.73 9.22 -9.76
N ASN A 28 5.53 9.97 -10.86
CA ASN A 28 6.13 11.28 -11.05
C ASN A 28 5.62 12.29 -10.03
N GLU A 29 4.32 12.28 -9.78
CA GLU A 29 3.68 13.17 -8.81
C GLU A 29 4.20 12.90 -7.39
N TYR A 30 4.17 11.65 -6.92
CA TYR A 30 4.71 11.29 -5.60
C TYR A 30 6.20 11.60 -5.48
N THR A 31 6.98 11.34 -6.51
CA THR A 31 8.41 11.67 -6.51
C THR A 31 8.62 13.18 -6.38
N SER A 32 7.81 13.98 -7.06
CA SER A 32 7.86 15.45 -7.01
C SER A 32 7.45 15.98 -5.64
N ILE A 33 6.40 15.41 -5.04
CA ILE A 33 5.97 15.76 -3.68
C ILE A 33 7.12 15.56 -2.70
N VAL A 34 7.76 14.39 -2.71
CA VAL A 34 8.86 14.10 -1.79
C VAL A 34 10.05 15.04 -2.00
N ARG A 35 10.43 15.32 -3.24
CA ARG A 35 11.52 16.28 -3.55
C ARG A 35 11.23 17.69 -3.09
N ASN A 36 9.96 18.09 -3.11
CA ASN A 36 9.55 19.44 -2.70
C ASN A 36 9.48 19.60 -1.17
N LEU A 37 9.43 18.50 -0.41
CA LEU A 37 9.45 18.56 1.06
C LEU A 37 10.81 19.00 1.60
N ASP A 38 11.88 18.46 1.04
CA ASP A 38 13.26 18.80 1.42
C ASP A 38 14.19 18.63 0.20
N PRO A 39 14.88 19.69 -0.25
CA PRO A 39 15.79 19.63 -1.39
C PRO A 39 17.04 18.76 -1.13
N HIS A 40 17.32 18.40 0.11
CA HIS A 40 18.44 17.53 0.47
C HIS A 40 18.11 16.05 0.35
N ILE A 41 16.83 15.68 0.26
CA ILE A 41 16.39 14.28 0.11
C ILE A 41 16.73 13.76 -1.29
N VAL A 42 17.50 12.70 -1.36
CA VAL A 42 17.81 11.99 -2.61
C VAL A 42 16.71 10.98 -2.90
N VAL A 43 15.84 11.32 -3.85
CA VAL A 43 14.71 10.47 -4.28
C VAL A 43 15.02 9.85 -5.64
N ARG A 44 14.73 8.56 -5.79
CA ARG A 44 14.81 7.83 -7.08
C ARG A 44 13.54 7.04 -7.32
N GLN A 45 13.15 6.95 -8.58
CA GLN A 45 12.07 6.06 -9.01
C GLN A 45 12.62 4.66 -9.28
N PHE A 46 11.99 3.66 -8.70
CA PHE A 46 12.31 2.26 -8.88
C PHE A 46 11.17 1.59 -9.65
N THR A 47 11.39 1.39 -10.95
CA THR A 47 10.39 0.85 -11.89
C THR A 47 10.92 -0.41 -12.57
N SER A 48 10.04 -1.11 -13.30
CA SER A 48 10.44 -2.25 -14.14
C SER A 48 11.46 -1.85 -15.22
N GLU A 49 11.42 -0.60 -15.67
CA GLU A 49 12.28 -0.06 -16.73
C GLU A 49 13.60 0.51 -16.20
N SER A 50 13.78 0.58 -14.88
CA SER A 50 15.03 1.09 -14.29
C SER A 50 16.20 0.21 -14.69
N SER A 51 17.21 0.79 -15.39
CA SER A 51 18.30 0.10 -16.03
C SER A 51 19.33 -0.51 -15.06
N ASP A 52 19.41 -0.01 -13.83
CA ASP A 52 20.43 -0.43 -12.86
C ASP A 52 19.82 -0.64 -11.46
N ARG A 53 18.85 -1.55 -11.42
CA ARG A 53 18.05 -1.82 -10.21
C ARG A 53 18.91 -2.29 -9.03
N ASP A 54 19.90 -3.12 -9.29
CA ASP A 54 20.77 -3.66 -8.24
C ASP A 54 21.70 -2.59 -7.64
N ALA A 55 22.21 -1.67 -8.45
CA ALA A 55 23.00 -0.54 -7.96
C ALA A 55 22.11 0.42 -7.15
N MET A 56 20.90 0.70 -7.64
CA MET A 56 19.94 1.56 -6.94
C MET A 56 19.55 1.00 -5.55
N LEU A 57 19.36 -0.32 -5.45
CA LEU A 57 19.08 -0.98 -4.17
C LEU A 57 20.31 -0.94 -3.23
N LYS A 58 21.52 -1.07 -3.75
CA LYS A 58 22.76 -0.90 -2.97
C LYS A 58 22.91 0.53 -2.48
N ASP A 59 22.63 1.51 -3.33
CA ASP A 59 22.68 2.92 -2.96
C ASP A 59 21.63 3.31 -1.93
N PHE A 60 20.45 2.71 -2.03
CA PHE A 60 19.43 2.84 -0.99
C PHE A 60 19.88 2.16 0.31
N ALA A 61 20.45 0.96 0.24
CA ALA A 61 20.92 0.24 1.41
C ALA A 61 22.09 0.93 2.13
N ASN A 62 22.96 1.65 1.40
CA ASN A 62 24.08 2.39 1.99
C ASN A 62 23.75 3.84 2.37
N GLY A 63 22.51 4.30 2.10
CA GLY A 63 22.04 5.64 2.43
C GLY A 63 22.43 6.72 1.44
N SER A 64 22.92 6.38 0.25
CA SER A 64 23.13 7.34 -0.85
C SER A 64 21.83 7.75 -1.53
N ILE A 65 20.79 6.95 -1.38
CA ILE A 65 19.39 7.24 -1.73
C ILE A 65 18.57 7.19 -0.47
N ASP A 66 17.81 8.24 -0.19
CA ASP A 66 16.97 8.34 1.01
C ASP A 66 15.58 7.74 0.79
N VAL A 67 15.02 7.92 -0.42
CA VAL A 67 13.67 7.48 -0.75
C VAL A 67 13.62 6.81 -2.12
N LEU A 68 12.97 5.65 -2.16
CA LEU A 68 12.57 4.98 -3.39
C LEU A 68 11.05 5.12 -3.57
N THR A 69 10.63 5.75 -4.67
CA THR A 69 9.24 5.70 -5.12
C THR A 69 9.08 4.56 -6.10
N SER A 70 8.05 3.74 -5.93
CA SER A 70 7.88 2.50 -6.70
C SER A 70 6.42 2.23 -6.99
N MET A 71 6.15 1.74 -8.19
CA MET A 71 4.83 1.24 -8.60
C MET A 71 4.97 -0.22 -9.04
N LYS A 72 4.22 -1.14 -8.39
CA LYS A 72 4.16 -2.58 -8.71
C LYS A 72 5.50 -3.36 -8.69
N CYS A 73 6.65 -2.69 -8.72
CA CYS A 73 7.96 -3.30 -8.89
C CYS A 73 8.56 -3.94 -7.64
N LEU A 74 7.99 -3.66 -6.46
CA LEU A 74 8.42 -4.27 -5.19
C LEU A 74 7.77 -5.64 -4.96
N ASP A 75 6.94 -6.11 -5.89
CA ASP A 75 6.19 -7.36 -5.72
C ASP A 75 7.06 -8.60 -6.00
N GLU A 76 8.08 -8.50 -6.87
CA GLU A 76 8.91 -9.62 -7.26
C GLU A 76 10.41 -9.36 -7.05
N GLY A 77 11.08 -10.26 -6.35
CA GLY A 77 12.55 -10.39 -6.31
C GLY A 77 13.32 -9.26 -5.62
N VAL A 78 12.69 -8.19 -5.16
CA VAL A 78 13.35 -7.03 -4.56
C VAL A 78 13.45 -7.19 -3.05
N ASP A 79 14.63 -7.04 -2.50
CA ASP A 79 14.87 -7.07 -1.06
C ASP A 79 15.37 -5.70 -0.57
N VAL A 80 14.66 -5.13 0.39
CA VAL A 80 14.98 -3.82 0.99
C VAL A 80 15.05 -3.89 2.54
N PRO A 81 15.95 -4.72 3.10
CA PRO A 81 15.95 -5.00 4.55
C PRO A 81 16.18 -3.74 5.40
N ARG A 82 16.91 -2.75 4.87
CA ARG A 82 17.20 -1.49 5.56
C ARG A 82 16.05 -0.50 5.55
N SER A 83 14.99 -0.74 4.78
CA SER A 83 13.83 0.15 4.76
C SER A 83 13.17 0.18 6.14
N GLU A 84 13.18 1.33 6.81
CA GLU A 84 12.58 1.54 8.12
C GLU A 84 11.16 2.09 8.00
N LEU A 85 10.86 2.77 6.91
CA LEU A 85 9.58 3.41 6.64
C LEU A 85 9.04 2.98 5.28
N ALA A 86 7.77 2.65 5.23
CA ALA A 86 7.02 2.48 3.99
C ALA A 86 5.69 3.23 4.04
N ILE A 87 5.34 3.88 2.93
CA ILE A 87 4.05 4.53 2.74
C ILE A 87 3.36 3.85 1.57
N PHE A 88 2.25 3.19 1.84
CA PHE A 88 1.40 2.57 0.81
C PHE A 88 0.31 3.57 0.40
N CYS A 89 0.50 4.23 -0.75
CA CYS A 89 -0.42 5.26 -1.25
C CYS A 89 -1.60 4.68 -2.03
N ALA A 90 -1.45 3.45 -2.54
CA ALA A 90 -2.51 2.72 -3.21
C ALA A 90 -2.44 1.26 -2.79
N SER A 91 -3.56 0.71 -2.39
CA SER A 91 -3.68 -0.70 -2.09
C SER A 91 -4.16 -1.47 -3.30
N THR A 92 -3.65 -2.67 -3.46
CA THR A 92 -4.22 -3.62 -4.41
C THR A 92 -5.29 -4.43 -3.69
N GLY A 93 -6.37 -4.74 -4.39
CA GLY A 93 -7.40 -5.66 -3.90
C GLY A 93 -6.89 -7.10 -3.70
N ASN A 94 -5.65 -7.40 -4.14
CA ASN A 94 -5.05 -8.71 -4.00
C ASN A 94 -4.29 -8.86 -2.66
N PRO A 95 -4.83 -9.61 -1.68
CA PRO A 95 -4.20 -9.76 -0.37
C PRO A 95 -2.79 -10.37 -0.42
N ARG A 96 -2.49 -11.21 -1.43
CA ARG A 96 -1.18 -11.86 -1.56
C ARG A 96 -0.10 -10.85 -1.92
N GLN A 97 -0.36 -9.97 -2.88
CA GLN A 97 0.59 -8.92 -3.27
C GLN A 97 0.87 -7.99 -2.10
N PHE A 98 -0.17 -7.60 -1.41
CA PHE A 98 -0.06 -6.74 -0.24
C PHE A 98 0.78 -7.35 0.89
N ILE A 99 0.54 -8.64 1.21
CA ILE A 99 1.34 -9.37 2.20
C ILE A 99 2.81 -9.49 1.76
N GLN A 100 3.06 -9.70 0.47
CA GLN A 100 4.42 -9.77 -0.08
C GLN A 100 5.15 -8.44 0.04
N ARG A 101 4.52 -7.32 -0.37
CA ARG A 101 5.09 -5.96 -0.25
C ARG A 101 5.47 -5.64 1.19
N ARG A 102 4.54 -5.88 2.11
CA ARG A 102 4.78 -5.71 3.55
C ARG A 102 5.95 -6.55 4.04
N GLY A 103 5.98 -7.83 3.70
CA GLY A 103 7.01 -8.75 4.14
C GLY A 103 8.43 -8.30 3.78
N ARG A 104 8.58 -7.51 2.71
CA ARG A 104 9.88 -6.96 2.30
C ARG A 104 10.35 -5.82 3.20
N VAL A 105 9.42 -4.94 3.58
CA VAL A 105 9.70 -3.84 4.53
C VAL A 105 9.93 -4.38 5.93
N LEU A 106 9.24 -5.46 6.32
CA LEU A 106 9.36 -6.06 7.65
C LEU A 106 10.62 -6.94 7.84
N ARG A 107 11.44 -7.13 6.80
CA ARG A 107 12.67 -7.92 6.95
C ARG A 107 13.59 -7.32 7.99
N THR A 108 14.17 -8.20 8.78
CA THR A 108 15.10 -7.82 9.85
C THR A 108 16.41 -7.31 9.27
N HIS A 109 16.96 -6.27 9.89
CA HIS A 109 18.29 -5.74 9.63
C HIS A 109 18.97 -5.41 10.95
N ALA A 110 20.28 -5.53 11.03
CA ALA A 110 21.02 -5.37 12.30
C ALA A 110 20.83 -3.99 12.94
N GLU A 111 20.64 -2.96 12.12
CA GLU A 111 20.48 -1.57 12.58
C GLU A 111 19.02 -1.16 12.71
N LYS A 112 18.07 -1.99 12.24
CA LYS A 112 16.64 -1.68 12.24
C LYS A 112 15.94 -2.28 13.44
N LYS A 113 15.39 -1.42 14.29
CA LYS A 113 14.65 -1.82 15.48
C LYS A 113 13.17 -2.08 15.16
N TYR A 114 12.58 -1.22 14.33
CA TYR A 114 11.18 -1.28 13.91
C TYR A 114 11.05 -1.03 12.42
N ALA A 115 9.94 -1.48 11.84
CA ALA A 115 9.45 -1.03 10.55
C ALA A 115 8.18 -0.21 10.78
N ILE A 116 8.17 1.01 10.28
CA ILE A 116 7.00 1.90 10.33
C ILE A 116 6.27 1.79 9.00
N ILE A 117 4.98 1.53 9.05
CA ILE A 117 4.15 1.42 7.86
C ILE A 117 2.99 2.41 7.98
N HIS A 118 2.91 3.32 7.03
CA HIS A 118 1.74 4.16 6.80
C HIS A 118 0.95 3.59 5.62
N ASP A 119 -0.28 3.25 5.88
CA ASP A 119 -1.19 2.70 4.88
C ASP A 119 -2.32 3.70 4.65
N LEU A 120 -2.40 4.26 3.45
CA LEU A 120 -3.44 5.21 3.09
C LEU A 120 -4.69 4.44 2.66
N VAL A 121 -5.78 4.68 3.36
CA VAL A 121 -7.08 4.06 3.11
C VAL A 121 -7.99 5.10 2.48
N VAL A 122 -8.56 4.78 1.33
CA VAL A 122 -9.53 5.64 0.66
C VAL A 122 -10.92 5.28 1.13
N ILE A 123 -11.60 6.26 1.71
CA ILE A 123 -13.01 6.13 2.13
C ILE A 123 -13.85 6.98 1.18
N PRO A 124 -14.90 6.44 0.54
CA PRO A 124 -15.80 7.21 -0.29
C PRO A 124 -16.45 8.35 0.49
N ASP A 125 -16.72 9.46 -0.17
CA ASP A 125 -17.46 10.58 0.41
C ASP A 125 -18.96 10.23 0.45
N ASN A 126 -19.61 10.48 1.59
CA ASN A 126 -21.01 10.10 1.88
C ASN A 126 -22.08 10.79 1.01
N ASN A 127 -21.69 11.52 -0.01
CA ASN A 127 -22.61 12.26 -0.88
C ASN A 127 -23.17 11.45 -2.06
N PHE A 128 -23.12 10.12 -1.99
CA PHE A 128 -23.44 9.26 -3.11
C PHE A 128 -24.91 8.90 -3.26
N ASP A 129 -25.24 8.48 -4.50
CA ASP A 129 -26.53 7.92 -4.87
C ASP A 129 -26.83 6.66 -4.02
N PRO A 130 -28.02 6.55 -3.43
CA PRO A 130 -28.44 5.36 -2.68
C PRO A 130 -28.27 4.04 -3.44
N SER A 131 -28.24 4.07 -4.78
CA SER A 131 -27.98 2.89 -5.62
C SER A 131 -26.55 2.35 -5.54
N CYS A 132 -25.59 3.14 -5.07
CA CYS A 132 -24.17 2.76 -4.94
C CYS A 132 -23.78 2.35 -3.51
N GLN A 133 -24.67 2.51 -2.54
CA GLN A 133 -24.37 2.32 -1.12
C GLN A 133 -23.82 0.91 -0.80
N ASP A 134 -24.36 -0.13 -1.41
CA ASP A 134 -23.89 -1.50 -1.16
C ASP A 134 -22.49 -1.74 -1.76
N ILE A 135 -22.19 -1.12 -2.90
CA ILE A 135 -20.87 -1.21 -3.55
C ILE A 135 -19.84 -0.52 -2.67
N GLU A 136 -20.12 0.68 -2.24
CA GLU A 136 -19.23 1.45 -1.36
C GLU A 136 -19.00 0.74 -0.03
N LYS A 137 -20.06 0.25 0.59
CA LYS A 137 -19.95 -0.54 1.83
C LYS A 137 -19.04 -1.74 1.67
N ASN A 138 -19.13 -2.46 0.55
CA ASN A 138 -18.28 -3.59 0.25
C ASN A 138 -16.81 -3.18 0.03
N LEU A 139 -16.58 -2.06 -0.67
CA LEU A 139 -15.23 -1.51 -0.85
C LEU A 139 -14.61 -1.15 0.49
N VAL A 140 -15.32 -0.38 1.31
CA VAL A 140 -14.87 0.01 2.64
C VAL A 140 -14.64 -1.23 3.52
N ALA A 141 -15.54 -2.21 3.50
CA ALA A 141 -15.38 -3.44 4.28
C ALA A 141 -14.12 -4.22 3.89
N ASN A 142 -13.77 -4.27 2.61
CA ASN A 142 -12.54 -4.91 2.13
C ASN A 142 -11.29 -4.15 2.60
N GLU A 143 -11.29 -2.83 2.49
CA GLU A 143 -10.20 -1.99 2.98
C GLU A 143 -10.01 -2.13 4.50
N ILE A 144 -11.08 -2.07 5.27
CA ILE A 144 -11.04 -2.24 6.73
C ILE A 144 -10.53 -3.63 7.12
N ARG A 145 -10.97 -4.68 6.41
CA ARG A 145 -10.47 -6.04 6.66
C ARG A 145 -8.97 -6.12 6.41
N ARG A 146 -8.47 -5.51 5.35
CA ARG A 146 -7.05 -5.42 5.05
C ARG A 146 -6.29 -4.71 6.17
N VAL A 147 -6.77 -3.56 6.63
CA VAL A 147 -6.15 -2.80 7.73
C VAL A 147 -6.14 -3.62 9.02
N ARG A 148 -7.25 -4.27 9.36
CA ARG A 148 -7.33 -5.16 10.53
C ARG A 148 -6.28 -6.27 10.50
N ASP A 149 -6.18 -6.97 9.37
CA ASP A 149 -5.23 -8.09 9.21
C ASP A 149 -3.77 -7.63 9.34
N PHE A 150 -3.54 -6.34 9.11
CA PHE A 150 -2.27 -5.68 9.34
C PHE A 150 -2.06 -5.31 10.81
N ALA A 151 -3.04 -4.63 11.37
CA ALA A 151 -2.99 -4.09 12.73
C ALA A 151 -2.77 -5.19 13.77
N VAL A 152 -3.44 -6.34 13.60
CA VAL A 152 -3.34 -7.48 14.53
C VAL A 152 -1.90 -7.97 14.74
N LEU A 153 -1.00 -7.74 13.77
CA LEU A 153 0.41 -8.12 13.85
C LEU A 153 1.33 -6.96 14.23
N SER A 154 0.79 -5.77 14.47
CA SER A 154 1.57 -4.58 14.82
C SER A 154 1.61 -4.34 16.33
N GLU A 155 2.64 -3.66 16.81
CA GLU A 155 2.77 -3.29 18.22
C GLU A 155 1.68 -2.29 18.66
N ASN A 156 1.21 -1.44 17.74
CA ASN A 156 0.17 -0.43 17.97
C ASN A 156 -1.22 -0.87 17.50
N CYS A 157 -1.52 -2.17 17.56
CA CYS A 157 -2.79 -2.76 17.10
C CYS A 157 -4.01 -2.00 17.60
N ASN A 158 -4.09 -1.75 18.90
CA ASN A 158 -5.26 -1.09 19.51
C ASN A 158 -5.44 0.33 19.00
N ASP A 159 -4.35 1.10 18.89
CA ASP A 159 -4.42 2.48 18.40
C ASP A 159 -4.88 2.52 16.94
N THR A 160 -4.37 1.59 16.14
CA THR A 160 -4.76 1.48 14.72
C THR A 160 -6.23 1.08 14.57
N LEU A 161 -6.73 0.16 15.38
CA LEU A 161 -8.13 -0.26 15.30
C LEU A 161 -9.10 0.82 15.82
N ASN A 162 -8.74 1.55 16.87
CA ASN A 162 -9.55 2.64 17.41
C ASN A 162 -9.78 3.77 16.39
N VAL A 163 -8.83 4.03 15.49
CA VAL A 163 -8.98 5.03 14.41
C VAL A 163 -10.09 4.63 13.42
N LEU A 164 -10.44 3.35 13.35
CA LEU A 164 -11.47 2.84 12.46
C LEU A 164 -12.89 2.94 13.03
N ASP A 165 -13.05 3.20 14.33
CA ASP A 165 -14.36 3.14 15.01
C ASP A 165 -15.41 4.01 14.35
N ASP A 166 -15.09 5.26 14.01
CA ASP A 166 -16.02 6.18 13.34
C ASP A 166 -16.45 5.66 11.96
N ILE A 167 -15.52 5.05 11.21
CA ILE A 167 -15.79 4.48 9.89
C ILE A 167 -16.67 3.23 10.01
N LEU A 168 -16.38 2.39 10.99
CA LEU A 168 -17.17 1.18 11.27
C LEU A 168 -18.62 1.52 11.62
N GLU A 169 -18.83 2.54 12.47
CA GLU A 169 -20.14 3.02 12.83
C GLU A 169 -20.88 3.62 11.63
N GLN A 170 -20.20 4.48 10.87
CA GLN A 170 -20.75 5.15 9.69
C GLN A 170 -21.25 4.18 8.63
N TYR A 171 -20.48 3.15 8.30
CA TYR A 171 -20.82 2.16 7.28
C TYR A 171 -21.53 0.92 7.85
N GLN A 172 -21.76 0.86 9.15
CA GLN A 172 -22.35 -0.29 9.85
C GLN A 172 -21.61 -1.59 9.50
N ILE A 173 -20.29 -1.57 9.60
CA ILE A 173 -19.38 -2.68 9.33
C ILE A 173 -18.90 -3.26 10.65
N SER A 174 -18.84 -4.59 10.75
CA SER A 174 -18.20 -5.29 11.86
C SER A 174 -16.81 -5.79 11.47
N LEU A 175 -15.82 -5.57 12.36
CA LEU A 175 -14.46 -6.08 12.17
C LEU A 175 -14.37 -7.61 12.22
N TYR A 176 -15.36 -8.29 12.79
CA TYR A 176 -15.29 -9.70 13.14
C TYR A 176 -16.29 -10.60 12.39
N ASN A 177 -16.95 -10.06 11.37
CA ASN A 177 -17.87 -10.83 10.53
C ASN A 177 -17.27 -11.16 9.18
#